data_1e4d6d359cb56988a398482867729647
#
_entry.id   1e4d6d359cb56988a398482867729647
#
_cell.length_a   1.000
_cell.length_b   1.000
_cell.length_c   1.000
_cell.angle_alpha   90.00
_cell.angle_beta   90.00
_cell.angle_gamma   90.00
#
_symmetry.space_group_name_H-M   'P 1'
#
loop_
_entity.id
_entity.type
_entity.pdbx_description
1 polymer ?
#
loop_
_entity_poly.entity_id
_entity_poly.type
_entity_poly.pdbx_seq_one_letter_code
_entity_poly.pdbx_strand_id
1 'polypeptide(L)'
;SFLSRSFERHFNERPFLNHFCYLFLTKTTKMRSRQESTFSTLCKDKIIPKEIEDKETVTKFLEAVGQFERIMNDSGFITLRRLRADEIVGTETTAGIVEKYFSLSQNDTTVLKDISLNPEEMRIGDDFLCLHTLSDAEDLPGNVGTDSRYERLSTDRSDCRLSFAAPVGVLLTCNHVYNQYIFIDDHAESLKRFEQTARNMQSLSRYSRSNQINRAWIEEYLNEAHSKGLVSVRCHCNVMAWSDDREELKHIKNDVGSQLALMECKPRHNTVDVPTLFWAGIPGNEGDFPFEESFYTFIPQALCFFTEGTNYK
;
A
#
# COMPACT_ATOMS: atom_id res chain seq x y z
N SER A 1 4.39 38.11 -11.17
CA SER A 1 4.62 38.36 -9.74
C SER A 1 5.81 37.51 -9.25
N PHE A 2 6.38 37.83 -8.10
CA PHE A 2 7.47 37.03 -7.49
C PHE A 2 7.00 35.57 -7.24
N LEU A 3 5.79 35.39 -6.76
CA LEU A 3 5.19 34.09 -6.53
C LEU A 3 5.02 33.30 -7.83
N SER A 4 4.57 33.93 -8.91
CA SER A 4 4.41 33.28 -10.21
C SER A 4 5.77 32.76 -10.74
N ARG A 5 6.83 33.58 -10.66
CA ARG A 5 8.18 33.18 -11.08
C ARG A 5 8.78 32.09 -10.19
N SER A 6 8.50 32.12 -8.88
CA SER A 6 8.96 31.11 -7.96
C SER A 6 8.26 29.78 -8.25
N PHE A 7 6.97 29.80 -8.55
CA PHE A 7 6.19 28.64 -8.99
C PHE A 7 6.73 28.07 -10.32
N GLU A 8 6.86 28.93 -11.33
CA GLU A 8 7.41 28.54 -12.64
C GLU A 8 8.80 27.92 -12.52
N ARG A 9 9.67 28.50 -11.70
CA ARG A 9 11.01 27.96 -11.45
C ARG A 9 10.96 26.60 -10.75
N HIS A 10 10.08 26.44 -9.75
CA HIS A 10 9.91 25.18 -9.04
C HIS A 10 9.41 24.06 -9.97
N PHE A 11 8.51 24.35 -10.88
CA PHE A 11 8.00 23.38 -11.85
C PHE A 11 8.97 23.11 -13.01
N ASN A 12 9.78 24.12 -13.42
CA ASN A 12 10.74 23.93 -14.49
C ASN A 12 12.04 23.24 -14.06
N GLU A 13 12.35 23.23 -12.76
CA GLU A 13 13.57 22.62 -12.22
C GLU A 13 13.38 21.16 -11.77
N ARG A 14 12.17 20.64 -11.83
CA ARG A 14 11.87 19.25 -11.44
C ARG A 14 11.31 18.45 -12.61
N PRO A 15 11.72 17.20 -12.77
CA PRO A 15 11.10 16.32 -13.76
C PRO A 15 9.61 16.14 -13.43
N PHE A 16 8.76 16.25 -14.45
CA PHE A 16 7.36 15.89 -14.33
C PHE A 16 7.23 14.39 -14.43
N LEU A 17 6.59 13.77 -13.44
CA LEU A 17 6.25 12.36 -13.47
C LEU A 17 4.81 12.20 -13.98
N ASN A 18 4.60 11.17 -14.78
CA ASN A 18 3.26 10.70 -15.10
C ASN A 18 2.77 9.83 -13.95
N HIS A 19 1.60 10.14 -13.41
CA HIS A 19 0.99 9.37 -12.34
C HIS A 19 -0.11 8.46 -12.89
N PHE A 20 -0.04 7.20 -12.53
CA PHE A 20 -1.07 6.21 -12.82
C PHE A 20 -1.55 5.63 -11.49
N CYS A 21 -2.87 5.64 -11.28
CA CYS A 21 -3.47 5.07 -10.09
C CYS A 21 -4.33 3.86 -10.49
N TYR A 22 -4.06 2.72 -9.88
CA TYR A 22 -4.81 1.48 -10.06
C TYR A 22 -5.39 1.04 -8.74
N LEU A 23 -6.65 0.65 -8.74
CA LEU A 23 -7.34 0.11 -7.59
C LEU A 23 -7.72 -1.35 -7.86
N PHE A 24 -7.27 -2.25 -7.01
CA PHE A 24 -7.59 -3.67 -7.05
C PHE A 24 -8.56 -4.02 -5.92
N LEU A 25 -9.69 -4.60 -6.27
CA LEU A 25 -10.67 -5.12 -5.31
C LEU A 25 -10.59 -6.64 -5.35
N THR A 26 -10.03 -7.23 -4.31
CA THR A 26 -9.79 -8.67 -4.23
C THR A 26 -10.61 -9.27 -3.11
N LYS A 27 -11.31 -10.35 -3.39
CA LYS A 27 -11.98 -11.17 -2.38
C LYS A 27 -11.18 -12.44 -2.12
N THR A 28 -10.59 -12.53 -0.94
CA THR A 28 -9.91 -13.75 -0.52
C THR A 28 -10.93 -14.80 -0.04
N THR A 29 -10.68 -16.07 -0.36
CA THR A 29 -11.51 -17.18 0.10
C THR A 29 -11.03 -17.68 1.45
N LYS A 30 -11.96 -18.20 2.27
CA LYS A 30 -11.64 -18.77 3.61
C LYS A 30 -10.76 -20.03 3.54
N MET A 31 -10.56 -20.60 2.36
CA MET A 31 -9.80 -21.84 2.19
C MET A 31 -8.28 -21.68 2.33
N ARG A 32 -7.75 -20.46 2.33
CA ARG A 32 -6.31 -20.23 2.48
C ARG A 32 -5.76 -20.80 3.80
N SER A 33 -6.54 -20.76 4.89
CA SER A 33 -6.16 -21.34 6.18
C SER A 33 -6.11 -22.87 6.21
N ARG A 34 -6.65 -23.54 5.17
CA ARG A 34 -6.61 -25.02 5.04
C ARG A 34 -5.53 -25.52 4.09
N GLN A 35 -4.87 -24.64 3.32
CA GLN A 35 -3.76 -25.02 2.45
C GLN A 35 -2.51 -25.46 3.22
N GLU A 36 -2.40 -25.11 4.49
CA GLU A 36 -1.33 -25.55 5.38
C GLU A 36 -1.54 -26.95 5.98
N SER A 37 -2.63 -27.64 5.65
CA SER A 37 -2.80 -29.01 6.10
C SER A 37 -1.93 -29.95 5.25
N THR A 38 -1.24 -30.89 5.93
CA THR A 38 -0.41 -31.95 5.30
C THR A 38 -1.16 -32.73 4.19
N PHE A 39 -2.49 -32.71 4.17
CA PHE A 39 -3.32 -33.31 3.13
C PHE A 39 -3.30 -32.53 1.80
N SER A 40 -3.18 -31.21 1.82
CA SER A 40 -3.16 -30.41 0.59
C SER A 40 -1.86 -30.58 -0.20
N THR A 41 -0.76 -30.85 0.50
CA THR A 41 0.55 -31.15 -0.14
C THR A 41 0.63 -32.53 -0.78
N LEU A 42 -0.25 -33.45 -0.37
CA LEU A 42 -0.32 -34.80 -0.91
C LEU A 42 -1.33 -34.95 -2.07
N CYS A 43 -2.23 -33.98 -2.27
CA CYS A 43 -3.14 -33.97 -3.40
C CYS A 43 -2.44 -33.53 -4.67
N LYS A 44 -2.42 -34.37 -5.67
CA LYS A 44 -1.89 -34.06 -7.00
C LYS A 44 -2.83 -33.18 -7.84
N ASP A 45 -4.08 -33.06 -7.43
CA ASP A 45 -5.10 -32.27 -8.11
C ASP A 45 -5.06 -30.81 -7.63
N LYS A 46 -5.22 -29.88 -8.58
CA LYS A 46 -5.38 -28.46 -8.24
C LYS A 46 -6.66 -28.28 -7.46
N ILE A 47 -6.54 -27.86 -6.19
CA ILE A 47 -7.70 -27.54 -5.37
C ILE A 47 -8.11 -26.10 -5.71
N ILE A 48 -9.19 -25.98 -6.45
CA ILE A 48 -9.84 -24.68 -6.71
C ILE A 48 -10.83 -24.44 -5.58
N PRO A 49 -10.77 -23.30 -4.90
CA PRO A 49 -11.76 -22.93 -3.88
C PRO A 49 -13.18 -22.95 -4.46
N LYS A 50 -14.11 -23.61 -3.77
CA LYS A 50 -15.50 -23.70 -4.21
C LYS A 50 -16.16 -22.34 -4.43
N GLU A 51 -15.73 -21.34 -3.69
CA GLU A 51 -16.22 -19.97 -3.80
C GLU A 51 -15.90 -19.32 -5.16
N ILE A 52 -14.85 -19.77 -5.84
CA ILE A 52 -14.50 -19.30 -7.20
C ILE A 52 -15.40 -19.98 -8.24
N GLU A 53 -15.81 -21.22 -7.99
CA GLU A 53 -16.71 -21.97 -8.87
C GLU A 53 -18.17 -21.63 -8.63
N ASP A 54 -18.51 -21.13 -7.43
CA ASP A 54 -19.87 -20.77 -7.09
C ASP A 54 -20.28 -19.45 -7.75
N LYS A 55 -21.11 -19.59 -8.77
CA LYS A 55 -21.62 -18.45 -9.56
C LYS A 55 -22.34 -17.40 -8.70
N GLU A 56 -23.04 -17.83 -7.64
CA GLU A 56 -23.76 -16.90 -6.76
C GLU A 56 -22.76 -16.03 -5.97
N THR A 57 -21.72 -16.62 -5.43
CA THR A 57 -20.64 -15.88 -4.71
C THR A 57 -19.92 -14.92 -5.63
N VAL A 58 -19.58 -15.34 -6.85
CA VAL A 58 -18.95 -14.47 -7.86
C VAL A 58 -19.88 -13.31 -8.24
N THR A 59 -21.17 -13.59 -8.50
CA THR A 59 -22.15 -12.56 -8.85
C THR A 59 -22.29 -11.53 -7.72
N LYS A 60 -22.45 -11.98 -6.49
CA LYS A 60 -22.52 -11.07 -5.31
C LYS A 60 -21.27 -10.18 -5.17
N PHE A 61 -20.10 -10.74 -5.43
CA PHE A 61 -18.86 -9.96 -5.42
C PHE A 61 -18.84 -8.91 -6.53
N LEU A 62 -19.20 -9.28 -7.75
CA LEU A 62 -19.27 -8.35 -8.89
C LEU A 62 -20.32 -7.25 -8.70
N GLU A 63 -21.46 -7.58 -8.06
CA GLU A 63 -22.47 -6.59 -7.67
C GLU A 63 -21.92 -5.59 -6.64
N ALA A 64 -21.21 -6.09 -5.62
CA ALA A 64 -20.57 -5.22 -4.62
C ALA A 64 -19.50 -4.30 -5.26
N VAL A 65 -18.69 -4.82 -6.18
CA VAL A 65 -17.73 -4.02 -6.98
C VAL A 65 -18.45 -2.96 -7.79
N GLY A 66 -19.58 -3.30 -8.44
CA GLY A 66 -20.37 -2.35 -9.21
C GLY A 66 -21.03 -1.25 -8.35
N GLN A 67 -21.44 -1.59 -7.12
CA GLN A 67 -21.94 -0.61 -6.16
C GLN A 67 -20.82 0.34 -5.70
N PHE A 68 -19.67 -0.20 -5.37
CA PHE A 68 -18.49 0.59 -4.97
C PHE A 68 -18.08 1.56 -6.09
N GLU A 69 -17.94 1.08 -7.32
CA GLU A 69 -17.60 1.90 -8.49
C GLU A 69 -18.59 3.04 -8.67
N ARG A 70 -19.90 2.78 -8.54
CA ARG A 70 -20.95 3.79 -8.64
C ARG A 70 -20.84 4.84 -7.55
N ILE A 71 -20.69 4.43 -6.29
CA ILE A 71 -20.55 5.35 -5.15
C ILE A 71 -19.35 6.28 -5.35
N MET A 72 -18.22 5.73 -5.80
CA MET A 72 -17.01 6.52 -6.04
C MET A 72 -17.21 7.53 -7.18
N ASN A 73 -17.80 7.09 -8.30
CA ASN A 73 -18.06 7.97 -9.44
C ASN A 73 -19.12 9.04 -9.12
N ASP A 74 -20.16 8.69 -8.37
CA ASP A 74 -21.22 9.63 -7.96
C ASP A 74 -20.70 10.68 -6.95
N SER A 75 -19.60 10.41 -6.26
CA SER A 75 -18.97 11.38 -5.35
C SER A 75 -18.45 12.63 -6.06
N GLY A 76 -18.14 12.53 -7.33
CA GLY A 76 -17.56 13.61 -8.15
C GLY A 76 -16.11 13.95 -7.87
N PHE A 77 -15.46 13.28 -6.88
CA PHE A 77 -14.05 13.48 -6.53
C PHE A 77 -13.12 12.54 -7.30
N ILE A 78 -13.56 11.32 -7.55
CA ILE A 78 -12.77 10.26 -8.19
C ILE A 78 -13.62 9.66 -9.31
N THR A 79 -13.01 9.43 -10.47
CA THR A 79 -13.62 8.68 -11.56
C THR A 79 -12.93 7.35 -11.70
N LEU A 80 -13.67 6.26 -11.48
CA LEU A 80 -13.18 4.90 -11.66
C LEU A 80 -13.64 4.33 -13.00
N ARG A 81 -12.76 3.62 -13.66
CA ARG A 81 -13.04 2.87 -14.89
C ARG A 81 -12.45 1.46 -14.76
N ARG A 82 -13.23 0.46 -15.09
CA ARG A 82 -12.73 -0.90 -15.14
C ARG A 82 -11.72 -1.07 -16.26
N LEU A 83 -10.62 -1.75 -15.95
CA LEU A 83 -9.66 -2.17 -16.94
C LEU A 83 -10.23 -3.36 -17.74
N ARG A 84 -9.90 -3.40 -19.01
CA ARG A 84 -10.18 -4.54 -19.88
C ARG A 84 -9.08 -5.59 -19.75
N ALA A 85 -9.36 -6.81 -20.17
CA ALA A 85 -8.39 -7.89 -20.11
C ALA A 85 -7.09 -7.58 -20.88
N ASP A 86 -7.20 -6.94 -22.06
CA ASP A 86 -6.06 -6.50 -22.86
C ASP A 86 -5.22 -5.41 -22.17
N GLU A 87 -5.82 -4.56 -21.36
CA GLU A 87 -5.09 -3.56 -20.56
C GLU A 87 -4.36 -4.19 -19.35
N ILE A 88 -4.85 -5.33 -18.85
CA ILE A 88 -4.22 -6.03 -17.72
C ILE A 88 -3.07 -6.92 -18.20
N VAL A 89 -3.35 -7.81 -19.15
CA VAL A 89 -2.41 -8.84 -19.61
C VAL A 89 -1.53 -8.34 -20.75
N GLY A 90 -2.00 -7.36 -21.52
CA GLY A 90 -1.33 -6.86 -22.73
C GLY A 90 -1.81 -7.55 -24.00
N THR A 91 -1.29 -7.09 -25.11
CA THR A 91 -1.49 -7.61 -26.46
C THR A 91 -0.13 -7.84 -27.14
N GLU A 92 -0.11 -8.35 -28.36
CA GLU A 92 1.14 -8.50 -29.12
C GLU A 92 1.89 -7.19 -29.37
N THR A 93 1.20 -6.05 -29.28
CA THR A 93 1.76 -4.73 -29.62
C THR A 93 1.76 -3.73 -28.44
N THR A 94 1.06 -4.05 -27.35
CA THR A 94 0.88 -3.12 -26.24
C THR A 94 1.05 -3.85 -24.92
N ALA A 95 1.95 -3.39 -24.08
CA ALA A 95 2.19 -3.96 -22.75
C ALA A 95 1.01 -3.71 -21.79
N GLY A 96 0.56 -4.74 -21.12
CA GLY A 96 -0.41 -4.64 -20.04
C GLY A 96 0.21 -4.18 -18.73
N ILE A 97 -0.62 -3.87 -17.72
CA ILE A 97 -0.14 -3.40 -16.42
C ILE A 97 0.75 -4.43 -15.71
N VAL A 98 0.50 -5.73 -15.89
CA VAL A 98 1.32 -6.81 -15.34
C VAL A 98 2.72 -6.79 -15.96
N GLU A 99 2.81 -6.66 -17.28
CA GLU A 99 4.08 -6.61 -18.01
C GLU A 99 4.85 -5.32 -17.64
N LYS A 100 4.15 -4.18 -17.52
CA LYS A 100 4.74 -2.90 -17.08
C LYS A 100 5.31 -2.99 -15.67
N TYR A 101 4.64 -3.72 -14.78
CA TYR A 101 5.16 -3.97 -13.43
C TYR A 101 6.46 -4.75 -13.46
N PHE A 102 6.52 -5.85 -14.24
CA PHE A 102 7.74 -6.66 -14.37
C PHE A 102 8.88 -5.97 -15.12
N SER A 103 8.58 -5.04 -16.00
CA SER A 103 9.60 -4.30 -16.75
C SER A 103 10.02 -2.98 -16.09
N LEU A 104 9.32 -2.53 -15.04
CA LEU A 104 9.46 -1.20 -14.44
C LEU A 104 9.39 -0.07 -15.48
N SER A 105 8.63 -0.27 -16.54
CA SER A 105 8.54 0.64 -17.68
C SER A 105 7.09 0.89 -18.06
N GLN A 106 6.79 2.12 -18.45
CA GLN A 106 5.50 2.49 -19.04
C GLN A 106 5.47 2.39 -20.57
N ASN A 107 6.57 1.93 -21.18
CA ASN A 107 6.64 1.74 -22.62
C ASN A 107 5.76 0.58 -23.08
N ASP A 108 5.20 0.70 -24.27
CA ASP A 108 4.32 -0.31 -24.87
C ASP A 108 5.08 -1.53 -25.41
N THR A 109 6.40 -1.45 -25.51
CA THR A 109 7.23 -2.59 -25.94
C THR A 109 7.62 -3.43 -24.74
N THR A 110 7.15 -4.67 -24.70
CA THR A 110 7.53 -5.64 -23.69
C THR A 110 8.89 -6.23 -23.99
N VAL A 111 9.84 -6.01 -23.12
CA VAL A 111 11.08 -6.79 -23.08
C VAL A 111 11.07 -7.53 -21.76
N LEU A 112 11.12 -8.85 -21.80
CA LEU A 112 11.33 -9.65 -20.59
C LEU A 112 12.70 -9.30 -20.02
N LYS A 113 12.71 -8.85 -18.77
CA LYS A 113 13.93 -8.52 -18.04
C LYS A 113 14.23 -9.61 -17.03
N ASP A 114 15.51 -9.86 -16.78
CA ASP A 114 15.93 -10.73 -15.68
C ASP A 114 15.58 -10.09 -14.33
N ILE A 115 15.02 -10.88 -13.42
CA ILE A 115 14.65 -10.44 -12.08
C ILE A 115 15.57 -11.07 -11.07
N SER A 116 16.31 -10.27 -10.33
CA SER A 116 17.15 -10.68 -9.21
C SER A 116 16.72 -9.94 -7.95
N LEU A 117 16.09 -10.64 -7.02
CA LEU A 117 15.65 -10.09 -5.72
C LEU A 117 16.59 -10.56 -4.60
N ASN A 118 17.88 -10.48 -4.83
CA ASN A 118 18.87 -10.76 -3.82
C ASN A 118 18.89 -9.63 -2.78
N PRO A 119 18.92 -9.90 -1.45
CA PRO A 119 19.01 -8.90 -0.40
C PRO A 119 20.18 -7.91 -0.56
N GLU A 120 21.29 -8.33 -1.13
CA GLU A 120 22.45 -7.48 -1.35
C GLU A 120 22.27 -6.53 -2.53
N GLU A 121 21.57 -6.99 -3.59
CA GLU A 121 21.35 -6.21 -4.80
C GLU A 121 20.07 -6.67 -5.50
N MET A 122 19.05 -5.86 -5.42
CA MET A 122 17.80 -6.09 -6.12
C MET A 122 17.83 -5.42 -7.49
N ARG A 123 17.53 -6.19 -8.55
CA ARG A 123 17.55 -5.73 -9.94
C ARG A 123 16.40 -6.29 -10.77
N ILE A 124 15.93 -5.46 -11.69
CA ILE A 124 15.07 -5.88 -12.80
C ILE A 124 15.71 -5.33 -14.08
N GLY A 125 16.34 -6.23 -14.85
CA GLY A 125 17.19 -5.83 -15.98
C GLY A 125 18.36 -4.98 -15.51
N ASP A 126 18.44 -3.75 -16.00
CA ASP A 126 19.50 -2.79 -15.64
C ASP A 126 19.09 -1.89 -14.45
N ASP A 127 17.83 -1.92 -14.06
CA ASP A 127 17.31 -1.10 -12.97
C ASP A 127 17.62 -1.71 -11.60
N PHE A 128 18.27 -0.95 -10.73
CA PHE A 128 18.49 -1.26 -9.32
C PHE A 128 17.30 -0.79 -8.49
N LEU A 129 16.83 -1.60 -7.54
CA LEU A 129 15.63 -1.32 -6.75
C LEU A 129 15.95 -1.06 -5.29
N CYS A 130 15.08 -0.28 -4.65
CA CYS A 130 14.98 -0.22 -3.20
C CYS A 130 13.51 -0.29 -2.76
N LEU A 131 13.29 -0.83 -1.56
CA LEU A 131 11.97 -0.95 -0.97
C LEU A 131 11.97 -0.37 0.44
N HIS A 132 11.03 0.56 0.68
CA HIS A 132 10.74 1.08 2.01
C HIS A 132 9.34 0.65 2.41
N THR A 133 9.19 0.15 3.63
CA THR A 133 7.92 -0.41 4.13
C THR A 133 7.46 0.28 5.40
N LEU A 134 6.14 0.34 5.55
CA LEU A 134 5.44 0.64 6.78
C LEU A 134 4.60 -0.61 7.09
N SER A 135 5.13 -1.47 7.93
CA SER A 135 4.60 -2.82 8.21
C SER A 135 4.12 -2.96 9.65
N ASP A 136 4.47 -2.04 10.53
CA ASP A 136 4.18 -2.10 11.96
C ASP A 136 3.57 -0.78 12.44
N ALA A 137 2.79 -0.84 13.51
CA ALA A 137 2.24 0.34 14.17
C ALA A 137 3.35 1.30 14.69
N GLU A 138 4.52 0.78 15.05
CA GLU A 138 5.67 1.57 15.48
C GLU A 138 6.32 2.40 14.35
N ASP A 139 6.05 2.04 13.09
CA ASP A 139 6.53 2.75 11.91
C ASP A 139 5.70 4.00 11.62
N LEU A 140 4.52 4.12 12.24
CA LEU A 140 3.52 5.13 11.98
C LEU A 140 3.65 6.32 12.94
N PRO A 141 3.18 7.52 12.54
CA PRO A 141 3.08 8.66 13.43
C PRO A 141 2.03 8.43 14.52
N GLY A 142 2.19 9.09 15.65
CA GLY A 142 1.22 9.03 16.75
C GLY A 142 -0.17 9.59 16.41
N ASN A 143 -0.28 10.37 15.34
CA ASN A 143 -1.54 10.94 14.87
C ASN A 143 -1.51 11.09 13.34
N VAL A 144 -2.61 10.77 12.67
CA VAL A 144 -2.80 10.94 11.22
C VAL A 144 -3.98 11.86 10.97
N GLY A 145 -3.82 12.78 10.04
CA GLY A 145 -4.86 13.67 9.57
C GLY A 145 -5.09 13.53 8.07
N THR A 146 -6.18 14.12 7.57
CA THR A 146 -6.50 14.12 6.14
C THR A 146 -5.52 14.97 5.32
N ASP A 147 -4.96 15.98 5.94
CA ASP A 147 -4.02 16.91 5.33
C ASP A 147 -2.91 17.33 6.30
N SER A 148 -1.83 17.84 5.75
CA SER A 148 -0.72 18.42 6.49
C SER A 148 -0.34 19.77 5.89
N ARG A 149 0.20 20.65 6.74
CA ARG A 149 0.73 21.93 6.29
C ARG A 149 2.06 21.71 5.55
N TYR A 150 2.14 22.24 4.35
CA TYR A 150 3.36 22.17 3.55
C TYR A 150 4.18 23.45 3.75
N GLU A 151 5.22 23.38 4.58
CA GLU A 151 6.00 24.53 5.02
C GLU A 151 6.70 25.28 3.89
N ARG A 152 7.12 24.61 2.83
CA ARG A 152 7.82 25.25 1.70
C ARG A 152 6.98 26.27 0.95
N LEU A 153 5.66 26.10 0.94
CA LEU A 153 4.71 26.98 0.25
C LEU A 153 3.79 27.74 1.20
N SER A 154 3.85 27.43 2.50
CA SER A 154 3.11 28.13 3.54
C SER A 154 3.82 29.42 3.97
N THR A 155 3.05 30.41 4.38
CA THR A 155 3.53 31.69 4.90
C THR A 155 2.81 32.00 6.21
N ASP A 156 3.22 33.06 6.91
CA ASP A 156 2.52 33.52 8.14
C ASP A 156 1.06 33.95 7.87
N ARG A 157 0.70 34.17 6.61
CA ARG A 157 -0.63 34.66 6.20
C ARG A 157 -1.46 33.67 5.37
N SER A 158 -0.86 32.54 4.98
CA SER A 158 -1.53 31.59 4.11
C SER A 158 -0.93 30.19 4.28
N ASP A 159 -1.77 29.24 4.59
CA ASP A 159 -1.41 27.82 4.70
C ASP A 159 -1.60 27.14 3.34
N CYS A 160 -0.52 26.55 2.83
CA CYS A 160 -0.61 25.55 1.79
C CYS A 160 -0.77 24.19 2.46
N ARG A 161 -1.89 23.54 2.25
CA ARG A 161 -2.16 22.20 2.80
C ARG A 161 -2.15 21.18 1.68
N LEU A 162 -1.52 20.05 1.93
CA LEU A 162 -1.48 18.89 1.03
C LEU A 162 -2.08 17.70 1.75
N SER A 163 -2.53 16.69 1.01
CA SER A 163 -2.94 15.43 1.62
C SER A 163 -1.81 14.85 2.46
N PHE A 164 -2.14 14.09 3.49
CA PHE A 164 -1.16 13.50 4.41
C PHE A 164 -0.09 12.70 3.65
N ALA A 165 -0.50 11.90 2.66
CA ALA A 165 0.40 11.08 1.85
C ALA A 165 1.01 11.78 0.61
N ALA A 166 0.78 13.11 0.44
CA ALA A 166 1.38 13.86 -0.66
C ALA A 166 2.91 13.73 -0.77
N PRO A 167 3.69 13.61 0.33
CA PRO A 167 5.12 13.40 0.23
C PRO A 167 5.51 12.20 -0.63
N VAL A 168 4.82 11.07 -0.52
CA VAL A 168 5.12 9.86 -1.31
C VAL A 168 4.42 9.84 -2.66
N GLY A 169 3.39 10.65 -2.89
CA GLY A 169 2.70 10.74 -4.17
C GLY A 169 3.25 11.85 -5.05
N VAL A 170 3.12 13.09 -4.61
CA VAL A 170 3.38 14.28 -5.42
C VAL A 170 4.81 14.80 -5.29
N LEU A 171 5.44 14.63 -4.13
CA LEU A 171 6.72 15.26 -3.83
C LEU A 171 7.94 14.38 -4.18
N LEU A 172 7.77 13.07 -4.35
CA LEU A 172 8.81 12.21 -4.89
C LEU A 172 9.06 12.53 -6.37
N THR A 173 10.33 12.63 -6.75
CA THR A 173 10.75 13.00 -8.11
C THR A 173 11.43 11.86 -8.85
N CYS A 174 11.47 10.67 -8.28
CA CYS A 174 12.03 9.46 -8.89
C CYS A 174 10.93 8.55 -9.44
N ASN A 175 11.32 7.61 -10.28
CA ASN A 175 10.44 6.52 -10.69
C ASN A 175 10.15 5.61 -9.50
N HIS A 176 8.88 5.42 -9.17
CA HIS A 176 8.48 4.61 -8.04
C HIS A 176 7.08 4.02 -8.22
N VAL A 177 6.82 2.98 -7.45
CA VAL A 177 5.48 2.44 -7.20
C VAL A 177 5.19 2.61 -5.71
N TYR A 178 4.13 3.31 -5.38
CA TYR A 178 3.58 3.36 -4.04
C TYR A 178 2.40 2.38 -3.96
N ASN A 179 2.52 1.37 -3.11
CA ASN A 179 1.48 0.39 -2.86
C ASN A 179 0.85 0.66 -1.50
N GLN A 180 -0.48 0.68 -1.47
CA GLN A 180 -1.26 0.69 -0.24
C GLN A 180 -2.20 -0.52 -0.24
N TYR A 181 -2.14 -1.32 0.81
CA TYR A 181 -3.02 -2.46 1.04
C TYR A 181 -3.95 -2.16 2.20
N ILE A 182 -5.23 -2.44 2.02
CA ILE A 182 -6.25 -2.35 3.07
C ILE A 182 -7.01 -3.68 3.10
N PHE A 183 -6.81 -4.44 4.17
CA PHE A 183 -7.45 -5.74 4.37
C PHE A 183 -8.64 -5.57 5.29
N ILE A 184 -9.84 -5.78 4.74
CA ILE A 184 -11.10 -5.72 5.47
C ILE A 184 -11.41 -7.11 5.97
N ASP A 185 -10.95 -7.41 7.19
CA ASP A 185 -11.22 -8.65 7.89
C ASP A 185 -12.59 -8.58 8.62
N ASP A 186 -13.02 -9.69 9.23
CA ASP A 186 -14.18 -9.66 10.11
C ASP A 186 -13.86 -8.81 11.36
N HIS A 187 -14.54 -7.66 11.44
CA HIS A 187 -14.33 -6.68 12.50
C HIS A 187 -14.55 -7.27 13.90
N ALA A 188 -15.63 -8.04 14.07
CA ALA A 188 -15.97 -8.61 15.37
C ALA A 188 -14.95 -9.68 15.79
N GLU A 189 -14.48 -10.49 14.86
CA GLU A 189 -13.43 -11.47 15.10
C GLU A 189 -12.10 -10.80 15.43
N SER A 190 -11.75 -9.72 14.73
CA SER A 190 -10.53 -8.93 14.99
C SER A 190 -10.53 -8.35 16.40
N LEU A 191 -11.62 -7.69 16.82
CA LEU A 191 -11.73 -7.13 18.17
C LEU A 191 -11.69 -8.22 19.24
N LYS A 192 -12.38 -9.35 19.04
CA LYS A 192 -12.33 -10.48 19.94
C LYS A 192 -10.92 -11.05 20.12
N ARG A 193 -10.12 -11.07 19.05
CA ARG A 193 -8.70 -11.48 19.10
C ARG A 193 -7.89 -10.51 19.95
N PHE A 194 -8.10 -9.19 19.80
CA PHE A 194 -7.45 -8.20 20.64
C PHE A 194 -7.84 -8.32 22.11
N GLU A 195 -9.12 -8.52 22.42
CA GLU A 195 -9.56 -8.78 23.79
C GLU A 195 -8.88 -10.00 24.40
N GLN A 196 -8.76 -11.08 23.63
CA GLN A 196 -8.06 -12.28 24.09
C GLN A 196 -6.58 -12.01 24.34
N THR A 197 -5.93 -11.26 23.44
CA THR A 197 -4.52 -10.87 23.59
C THR A 197 -4.32 -10.00 24.84
N ALA A 198 -5.21 -9.03 25.08
CA ALA A 198 -5.16 -8.20 26.29
C ALA A 198 -5.29 -9.03 27.57
N ARG A 199 -6.19 -10.02 27.60
CA ARG A 199 -6.35 -10.97 28.73
C ARG A 199 -5.10 -11.79 28.95
N ASN A 200 -4.48 -12.30 27.87
CA ASN A 200 -3.24 -13.07 27.95
C ASN A 200 -2.09 -12.21 28.50
N MET A 201 -1.96 -10.97 28.01
CA MET A 201 -0.96 -10.03 28.49
C MET A 201 -1.18 -9.62 29.95
N GLN A 202 -2.43 -9.60 30.45
CA GLN A 202 -2.73 -9.33 31.84
C GLN A 202 -2.07 -10.34 32.78
N SER A 203 -2.06 -11.60 32.43
CA SER A 203 -1.40 -12.65 33.22
C SER A 203 0.12 -12.53 33.21
N LEU A 204 0.68 -12.02 32.11
CA LEU A 204 2.12 -11.85 31.89
C LEU A 204 2.64 -10.47 32.32
N SER A 205 1.77 -9.52 32.59
CA SER A 205 2.13 -8.12 32.94
C SER A 205 2.96 -8.00 34.22
N ARG A 206 2.85 -8.97 35.13
CA ARG A 206 3.66 -9.03 36.36
C ARG A 206 5.14 -9.29 36.10
N TYR A 207 5.49 -9.83 34.94
CA TYR A 207 6.85 -10.27 34.60
C TYR A 207 7.55 -9.35 33.61
N SER A 208 6.82 -8.49 32.90
CA SER A 208 7.39 -7.64 31.85
C SER A 208 6.67 -6.30 31.75
N ARG A 209 7.44 -5.20 31.81
CA ARG A 209 6.94 -3.86 31.57
C ARG A 209 6.45 -3.68 30.11
N SER A 210 7.07 -4.35 29.17
CA SER A 210 6.63 -4.36 27.76
C SER A 210 5.22 -4.90 27.63
N ASN A 211 4.88 -6.01 28.32
CA ASN A 211 3.53 -6.55 28.31
C ASN A 211 2.49 -5.61 28.93
N GLN A 212 2.89 -4.80 29.93
CA GLN A 212 2.01 -3.78 30.49
C GLN A 212 1.70 -2.69 29.48
N ILE A 213 2.73 -2.20 28.77
CA ILE A 213 2.60 -1.15 27.75
C ILE A 213 1.75 -1.66 26.57
N ASN A 214 2.06 -2.82 26.04
CA ASN A 214 1.32 -3.42 24.94
C ASN A 214 -0.14 -3.67 25.28
N ARG A 215 -0.41 -4.13 26.51
CA ARG A 215 -1.78 -4.28 27.00
C ARG A 215 -2.51 -2.93 27.02
N ALA A 216 -1.88 -1.88 27.55
CA ALA A 216 -2.48 -0.55 27.62
C ALA A 216 -2.83 -0.03 26.21
N TRP A 217 -1.97 -0.23 25.22
CA TRP A 217 -2.23 0.14 23.82
C TRP A 217 -3.40 -0.66 23.21
N ILE A 218 -3.47 -1.96 23.49
CA ILE A 218 -4.60 -2.79 23.02
C ILE A 218 -5.92 -2.32 23.66
N GLU A 219 -5.92 -2.03 24.96
CA GLU A 219 -7.10 -1.53 25.65
C GLU A 219 -7.55 -0.15 25.11
N GLU A 220 -6.60 0.73 24.80
CA GLU A 220 -6.88 2.02 24.19
C GLU A 220 -7.49 1.84 22.78
N TYR A 221 -6.90 0.96 21.96
CA TYR A 221 -7.42 0.61 20.64
C TYR A 221 -8.85 0.07 20.70
N LEU A 222 -9.13 -0.86 21.60
CA LEU A 222 -10.48 -1.43 21.82
C LEU A 222 -11.47 -0.36 22.28
N ASN A 223 -11.06 0.51 23.21
CA ASN A 223 -11.89 1.61 23.68
C ASN A 223 -12.23 2.60 22.55
N GLU A 224 -11.27 2.91 21.70
CA GLU A 224 -11.49 3.79 20.56
C GLU A 224 -12.43 3.14 19.52
N ALA A 225 -12.21 1.86 19.21
CA ALA A 225 -13.08 1.09 18.31
C ALA A 225 -14.54 1.10 18.78
N HIS A 226 -14.77 0.80 20.07
CA HIS A 226 -16.13 0.71 20.62
C HIS A 226 -16.77 2.07 20.84
N SER A 227 -16.04 3.06 21.36
CA SER A 227 -16.60 4.37 21.70
C SER A 227 -16.95 5.21 20.47
N LYS A 228 -16.16 5.09 19.40
CA LYS A 228 -16.35 5.83 18.16
C LYS A 228 -17.00 5.00 17.04
N GLY A 229 -17.26 3.71 17.27
CA GLY A 229 -17.80 2.79 16.27
C GLY A 229 -16.89 2.64 15.03
N LEU A 230 -15.56 2.66 15.24
CA LEU A 230 -14.59 2.57 14.14
C LEU A 230 -14.39 1.12 13.69
N VAL A 231 -14.29 0.95 12.39
CA VAL A 231 -14.04 -0.36 11.79
C VAL A 231 -12.53 -0.62 11.73
N SER A 232 -12.11 -1.69 12.41
CA SER A 232 -10.72 -2.17 12.40
C SER A 232 -10.40 -2.82 11.06
N VAL A 233 -9.24 -2.46 10.50
CA VAL A 233 -8.68 -3.01 9.27
C VAL A 233 -7.19 -3.28 9.46
N ARG A 234 -6.61 -4.11 8.63
CA ARG A 234 -5.16 -4.23 8.52
C ARG A 234 -4.67 -3.46 7.30
N CYS A 235 -3.52 -2.84 7.44
CA CYS A 235 -2.93 -2.06 6.36
C CYS A 235 -1.44 -2.38 6.20
N HIS A 236 -0.96 -2.09 5.02
CA HIS A 236 0.45 -2.02 4.70
C HIS A 236 0.67 -0.93 3.67
N CYS A 237 1.78 -0.23 3.76
CA CYS A 237 2.22 0.71 2.75
C CYS A 237 3.68 0.44 2.40
N ASN A 238 4.02 0.49 1.12
CA ASN A 238 5.41 0.43 0.70
C ASN A 238 5.68 1.33 -0.50
N VAL A 239 6.92 1.76 -0.61
CA VAL A 239 7.45 2.51 -1.76
C VAL A 239 8.59 1.69 -2.35
N MET A 240 8.40 1.23 -3.57
CA MET A 240 9.43 0.62 -4.40
C MET A 240 9.91 1.67 -5.41
N ALA A 241 11.19 2.00 -5.36
CA ALA A 241 11.80 2.97 -6.26
C ALA A 241 13.02 2.36 -6.95
N TRP A 242 13.37 2.90 -8.12
CA TRP A 242 14.46 2.35 -8.93
C TRP A 242 15.19 3.40 -9.76
N SER A 243 16.42 3.05 -10.14
CA SER A 243 17.25 3.76 -11.13
C SER A 243 18.20 2.76 -11.80
N ASP A 244 18.62 3.05 -13.01
CA ASP A 244 19.69 2.34 -13.73
C ASP A 244 21.09 2.76 -13.24
N ASP A 245 21.20 3.85 -12.46
CA ASP A 245 22.42 4.31 -11.81
C ASP A 245 22.44 3.98 -10.31
N ARG A 246 23.47 3.27 -9.86
CA ARG A 246 23.65 2.92 -8.43
C ARG A 246 23.87 4.13 -7.52
N GLU A 247 24.56 5.16 -8.00
CA GLU A 247 24.78 6.35 -7.19
C GLU A 247 23.50 7.16 -7.06
N GLU A 248 22.73 7.27 -8.15
CA GLU A 248 21.39 7.87 -8.10
C GLU A 248 20.46 7.10 -7.16
N LEU A 249 20.49 5.76 -7.18
CA LEU A 249 19.67 4.96 -6.26
C LEU A 249 19.96 5.28 -4.78
N LYS A 250 21.20 5.63 -4.41
CA LYS A 250 21.51 6.06 -3.04
C LYS A 250 20.81 7.37 -2.69
N HIS A 251 20.76 8.31 -3.64
CA HIS A 251 20.02 9.55 -3.46
C HIS A 251 18.52 9.28 -3.37
N ILE A 252 17.98 8.44 -4.22
CA ILE A 252 16.57 8.03 -4.20
C ILE A 252 16.19 7.39 -2.86
N LYS A 253 17.02 6.49 -2.32
CA LYS A 253 16.81 5.90 -0.99
C LYS A 253 16.66 6.96 0.10
N ASN A 254 17.54 7.95 0.09
CA ASN A 254 17.49 9.03 1.06
C ASN A 254 16.25 9.92 0.85
N ASP A 255 15.89 10.19 -0.39
CA ASP A 255 14.72 11.00 -0.73
C ASP A 255 13.42 10.30 -0.28
N VAL A 256 13.25 9.02 -0.60
CA VAL A 256 12.09 8.24 -0.14
C VAL A 256 12.00 8.23 1.39
N GLY A 257 13.13 7.96 2.07
CA GLY A 257 13.19 8.01 3.52
C GLY A 257 12.84 9.39 4.09
N SER A 258 13.30 10.45 3.44
CA SER A 258 13.01 11.83 3.84
C SER A 258 11.53 12.20 3.64
N GLN A 259 10.92 11.77 2.53
CA GLN A 259 9.50 12.02 2.29
C GLN A 259 8.61 11.26 3.28
N LEU A 260 8.95 10.01 3.62
CA LEU A 260 8.26 9.27 4.67
C LEU A 260 8.46 9.91 6.06
N ALA A 261 9.64 10.44 6.35
CA ALA A 261 9.91 11.17 7.58
C ALA A 261 9.11 12.49 7.68
N LEU A 262 8.81 13.16 6.56
CA LEU A 262 7.90 14.32 6.53
C LEU A 262 6.47 13.95 6.95
N MET A 263 6.08 12.69 6.78
CA MET A 263 4.83 12.13 7.28
C MET A 263 4.95 11.65 8.73
N GLU A 264 6.06 11.97 9.42
CA GLU A 264 6.40 11.46 10.76
C GLU A 264 6.46 9.91 10.83
N CYS A 265 6.57 9.23 9.69
CA CYS A 265 6.76 7.80 9.61
C CYS A 265 8.22 7.41 9.81
N LYS A 266 8.44 6.20 10.31
CA LYS A 266 9.77 5.58 10.49
C LYS A 266 9.90 4.39 9.55
N PRO A 267 10.16 4.60 8.25
CA PRO A 267 10.15 3.52 7.28
C PRO A 267 11.27 2.53 7.57
N ARG A 268 10.97 1.25 7.35
CA ARG A 268 11.97 0.19 7.33
C ARG A 268 12.52 0.06 5.92
N HIS A 269 13.82 0.04 5.80
CA HIS A 269 14.47 -0.39 4.56
C HIS A 269 14.46 -1.92 4.55
N ASN A 270 13.47 -2.49 3.87
CA ASN A 270 13.31 -3.94 3.82
C ASN A 270 14.16 -4.54 2.71
N THR A 271 14.91 -5.57 3.03
CA THR A 271 15.73 -6.35 2.08
C THR A 271 15.41 -7.84 2.12
N VAL A 272 14.86 -8.34 3.23
CA VAL A 272 14.59 -9.76 3.42
C VAL A 272 13.27 -10.17 2.78
N ASP A 273 12.21 -9.37 3.00
CA ASP A 273 10.85 -9.68 2.54
C ASP A 273 10.55 -9.12 1.13
N VAL A 274 11.55 -8.48 0.51
CA VAL A 274 11.39 -7.89 -0.83
C VAL A 274 10.84 -8.87 -1.84
N PRO A 275 11.33 -10.11 -1.97
CA PRO A 275 10.76 -11.05 -2.92
C PRO A 275 9.26 -11.28 -2.68
N THR A 276 8.86 -11.47 -1.43
CA THR A 276 7.46 -11.72 -1.06
C THR A 276 6.58 -10.50 -1.35
N LEU A 277 7.04 -9.31 -0.98
CA LEU A 277 6.32 -8.06 -1.20
C LEU A 277 6.27 -7.68 -2.68
N PHE A 278 7.35 -7.94 -3.44
CA PHE A 278 7.37 -7.76 -4.88
C PHE A 278 6.32 -8.65 -5.56
N TRP A 279 6.28 -9.95 -5.23
CA TRP A 279 5.31 -10.88 -5.80
C TRP A 279 3.88 -10.54 -5.38
N ALA A 280 3.66 -10.10 -4.15
CA ALA A 280 2.34 -9.63 -3.70
C ALA A 280 1.91 -8.31 -4.37
N GLY A 281 2.87 -7.50 -4.85
CA GLY A 281 2.62 -6.25 -5.57
C GLY A 281 2.26 -6.41 -7.04
N ILE A 282 2.34 -7.63 -7.57
CA ILE A 282 1.91 -7.90 -8.96
C ILE A 282 0.40 -7.63 -9.06
N PRO A 283 -0.05 -6.84 -10.05
CA PRO A 283 -1.46 -6.60 -10.28
C PRO A 283 -2.29 -7.89 -10.34
N GLY A 284 -3.22 -8.04 -9.42
CA GLY A 284 -4.06 -9.23 -9.29
C GLY A 284 -3.54 -10.31 -8.33
N ASN A 285 -2.37 -10.14 -7.71
CA ASN A 285 -1.79 -11.11 -6.76
C ASN A 285 -1.83 -10.66 -5.29
N GLU A 286 -2.62 -9.65 -4.96
CA GLU A 286 -2.73 -9.08 -3.61
C GLU A 286 -3.16 -10.11 -2.57
N GLY A 287 -3.82 -11.18 -3.03
CA GLY A 287 -4.20 -12.30 -2.20
C GLY A 287 -3.01 -13.05 -1.57
N ASP A 288 -1.78 -12.93 -2.09
CA ASP A 288 -0.56 -13.57 -1.57
C ASP A 288 0.23 -12.70 -0.60
N PHE A 289 -0.33 -11.54 -0.23
CA PHE A 289 0.30 -10.64 0.71
C PHE A 289 0.54 -11.30 2.08
N PRO A 290 1.76 -11.22 2.66
CA PRO A 290 2.09 -11.83 3.94
C PRO A 290 1.36 -11.11 5.09
N PHE A 291 0.71 -11.88 5.95
CA PHE A 291 -0.06 -11.33 7.07
C PHE A 291 0.80 -10.54 8.06
N GLU A 292 2.01 -11.00 8.29
CA GLU A 292 2.96 -10.44 9.27
C GLU A 292 3.47 -9.06 8.88
N GLU A 293 3.41 -8.71 7.58
CA GLU A 293 3.82 -7.42 7.05
C GLU A 293 2.69 -6.38 7.10
N SER A 294 1.71 -6.56 7.95
CA SER A 294 0.57 -5.66 8.07
C SER A 294 0.32 -5.23 9.51
N PHE A 295 -0.08 -3.97 9.69
CA PHE A 295 -0.46 -3.38 10.96
C PHE A 295 -1.97 -3.15 11.05
N TYR A 296 -2.49 -3.14 12.27
CA TYR A 296 -3.89 -2.82 12.52
C TYR A 296 -4.10 -1.32 12.69
N THR A 297 -5.17 -0.82 12.09
CA THR A 297 -5.63 0.57 12.19
C THR A 297 -7.14 0.64 11.95
N PHE A 298 -7.69 1.83 11.86
CA PHE A 298 -9.09 2.04 11.49
C PHE A 298 -9.22 2.62 10.08
N ILE A 299 -10.37 2.39 9.43
CA ILE A 299 -10.61 2.87 8.05
C ILE A 299 -10.28 4.35 7.87
N PRO A 300 -10.71 5.30 8.74
CA PRO A 300 -10.39 6.72 8.53
C PRO A 300 -8.89 7.01 8.51
N GLN A 301 -8.11 6.36 9.38
CA GLN A 301 -6.66 6.51 9.42
C GLN A 301 -5.99 5.86 8.20
N ALA A 302 -6.46 4.66 7.80
CA ALA A 302 -5.98 3.98 6.61
C ALA A 302 -6.14 4.85 5.36
N LEU A 303 -7.28 5.52 5.21
CA LEU A 303 -7.56 6.38 4.06
C LEU A 303 -6.69 7.64 4.01
N CYS A 304 -6.10 8.08 5.12
CA CYS A 304 -5.15 9.20 5.12
C CYS A 304 -3.87 8.89 4.33
N PHE A 305 -3.53 7.62 4.17
CA PHE A 305 -2.38 7.17 3.37
C PHE A 305 -2.69 7.08 1.87
N PHE A 306 -3.92 7.36 1.45
CA PHE A 306 -4.25 7.47 0.04
C PHE A 306 -3.59 8.73 -0.53
N THR A 307 -2.82 8.56 -1.60
CA THR A 307 -2.18 9.67 -2.29
C THR A 307 -2.97 10.04 -3.54
N GLU A 308 -3.32 11.30 -3.65
CA GLU A 308 -3.91 11.83 -4.87
C GLU A 308 -2.79 12.03 -5.90
N GLY A 309 -2.89 11.33 -7.01
CA GLY A 309 -2.16 11.70 -8.20
C GLY A 309 -2.76 13.00 -8.74
N THR A 310 -2.22 14.14 -8.34
CA THR A 310 -2.71 15.41 -8.88
C THR A 310 -2.14 15.64 -10.26
N ASN A 311 -2.97 15.39 -11.27
CA ASN A 311 -2.79 16.07 -12.55
C ASN A 311 -3.27 17.51 -12.35
N TYR A 312 -2.38 18.41 -12.03
CA TYR A 312 -2.63 19.84 -12.24
C TYR A 312 -2.79 20.04 -13.73
N LYS A 313 -4.03 20.12 -14.19
CA LYS A 313 -4.35 20.66 -15.51
C LYS A 313 -4.40 22.18 -15.45
#